data_f20c2dfa2e1d902372be6716208ab02a
#
_entry.id   f20c2dfa2e1d902372be6716208ab02a
#
_cell.length_a   1.000
_cell.length_b   1.000
_cell.length_c   1.000
_cell.angle_alpha   90.00
_cell.angle_beta   90.00
_cell.angle_gamma   90.00
#
_symmetry.space_group_name_H-M   'P 1'
#
loop_
_entity.id
_entity.type
_entity.pdbx_description
1 polymer ?
#
loop_
_entity_poly.entity_id
_entity_poly.type
_entity_poly.pdbx_seq_one_letter_code
_entity_poly.pdbx_strand_id
1 'polypeptide(L)'
;HDAYASGVIHGICGGAALGIQTVLGPRIGKFAPDGTPRDIPPHNPWFAVIGLFIIYTGFWGFYAACNVPIIEFNGLWTATTIYGTPTTLSTITFNFLMSLSGGLLAGYMLSKGNSFWTFSGGLGGIIAASAGNDLYHPLQAFLIGIVGVWVAYNLHYWVERKFKIDDAVGAVAVHGYAGSFGVIIAGFMLWGYPAVADGSVTITPWGQIGGAIIMFVVLGFIPTYIVARILKAMDVLRIPHEVELAGLDYFEEQTRASDGQVIVDAELAEANK
;
A
#
# COMPACT_ATOMS: atom_id res chain seq x y z
N HIS A 1 18.75 -0.25 -4.52
CA HIS A 1 18.40 -1.49 -3.83
C HIS A 1 16.99 -1.42 -3.29
N ASP A 2 16.18 -2.41 -3.56
CA ASP A 2 14.78 -2.49 -3.13
C ASP A 2 14.33 -3.97 -3.20
N ALA A 3 14.86 -4.79 -2.29
CA ALA A 3 14.81 -6.25 -2.38
C ALA A 3 13.39 -6.82 -2.40
N TYR A 4 12.49 -6.23 -1.61
CA TYR A 4 11.09 -6.67 -1.50
C TYR A 4 10.11 -5.51 -1.77
N ALA A 5 10.52 -4.60 -2.67
CA ALA A 5 9.64 -3.67 -3.37
C ALA A 5 8.97 -2.57 -2.51
N SER A 6 9.67 -2.00 -1.50
CA SER A 6 9.20 -0.79 -0.80
C SER A 6 8.81 0.32 -1.79
N GLY A 7 9.65 0.56 -2.80
CA GLY A 7 9.44 1.59 -3.80
C GLY A 7 8.79 1.09 -5.08
N VAL A 8 9.35 0.05 -5.69
CA VAL A 8 8.97 -0.39 -7.05
C VAL A 8 7.53 -0.92 -7.13
N ILE A 9 6.98 -1.43 -6.03
CA ILE A 9 5.55 -1.75 -5.93
C ILE A 9 4.85 -0.67 -5.10
N HIS A 10 5.20 -0.55 -3.83
CA HIS A 10 4.41 0.23 -2.90
C HIS A 10 4.56 1.75 -3.11
N GLY A 11 5.77 2.25 -3.34
CA GLY A 11 5.98 3.67 -3.66
C GLY A 11 5.22 4.08 -4.93
N ILE A 12 5.30 3.28 -6.00
CA ILE A 12 4.57 3.52 -7.26
C ILE A 12 3.06 3.48 -7.01
N CYS A 13 2.55 2.43 -6.35
CA CYS A 13 1.11 2.29 -6.07
C CYS A 13 0.57 3.44 -5.20
N GLY A 14 1.30 3.85 -4.17
CA GLY A 14 0.92 4.98 -3.33
C GLY A 14 0.93 6.31 -4.07
N GLY A 15 1.91 6.53 -4.94
CA GLY A 15 1.95 7.67 -5.85
C GLY A 15 0.77 7.67 -6.82
N ALA A 16 0.45 6.50 -7.39
CA ALA A 16 -0.70 6.30 -8.26
C ALA A 16 -2.02 6.61 -7.55
N ALA A 17 -2.21 6.09 -6.33
CA ALA A 17 -3.38 6.38 -5.51
C ALA A 17 -3.53 7.89 -5.24
N LEU A 18 -2.43 8.57 -4.89
CA LEU A 18 -2.42 10.02 -4.67
C LEU A 18 -2.81 10.79 -5.94
N GLY A 19 -2.27 10.38 -7.10
CA GLY A 19 -2.60 11.00 -8.39
C GLY A 19 -4.09 10.93 -8.70
N ILE A 20 -4.71 9.76 -8.51
CA ILE A 20 -6.15 9.56 -8.70
C ILE A 20 -6.95 10.36 -7.67
N GLN A 21 -6.65 10.26 -6.39
CA GLN A 21 -7.39 10.93 -5.30
C GLN A 21 -7.38 12.44 -5.44
N THR A 22 -6.28 13.02 -5.93
CA THR A 22 -6.17 14.47 -6.18
C THR A 22 -7.20 14.96 -7.20
N VAL A 23 -7.57 14.14 -8.19
CA VAL A 23 -8.52 14.49 -9.26
C VAL A 23 -9.94 14.04 -8.93
N LEU A 24 -10.10 12.87 -8.31
CA LEU A 24 -11.38 12.28 -7.93
C LEU A 24 -12.10 13.14 -6.88
N GLY A 25 -11.35 13.68 -5.92
CA GLY A 25 -11.86 14.43 -4.78
C GLY A 25 -12.33 13.52 -3.64
N PRO A 26 -12.69 14.12 -2.50
CA PRO A 26 -13.11 13.39 -1.31
C PRO A 26 -14.50 12.77 -1.46
N ARG A 27 -14.77 11.73 -0.66
CA ARG A 27 -16.11 11.14 -0.51
C ARG A 27 -17.08 12.17 0.03
N ILE A 28 -18.36 12.01 -0.32
CA ILE A 28 -19.45 12.85 0.18
C ILE A 28 -19.46 12.83 1.72
N GLY A 29 -19.50 14.00 2.32
CA GLY A 29 -19.51 14.15 3.78
C GLY A 29 -18.16 14.01 4.49
N LYS A 30 -17.07 13.70 3.78
CA LYS A 30 -15.73 13.59 4.37
C LYS A 30 -15.24 14.86 5.04
N PHE A 31 -15.55 16.00 4.48
CA PHE A 31 -15.21 17.30 5.07
C PHE A 31 -16.47 18.09 5.42
N ALA A 32 -16.45 18.72 6.60
CA ALA A 32 -17.48 19.68 7.00
C ALA A 32 -17.40 20.98 6.16
N PRO A 33 -18.42 21.85 6.19
CA PRO A 33 -18.39 23.11 5.45
C PRO A 33 -17.20 24.02 5.78
N ASP A 34 -16.67 23.95 7.00
CA ASP A 34 -15.45 24.66 7.44
C ASP A 34 -14.15 23.97 6.99
N GLY A 35 -14.25 22.81 6.31
CA GLY A 35 -13.13 22.02 5.85
C GLY A 35 -12.55 21.09 6.91
N THR A 36 -13.18 20.92 8.07
CA THR A 36 -12.75 19.96 9.09
C THR A 36 -13.00 18.52 8.61
N PRO A 37 -11.99 17.63 8.64
CA PRO A 37 -12.19 16.23 8.26
C PRO A 37 -13.11 15.52 9.25
N ARG A 38 -13.97 14.65 8.73
CA ARG A 38 -14.84 13.75 9.49
C ARG A 38 -14.40 12.32 9.32
N ASP A 39 -14.53 11.53 10.36
CA ASP A 39 -14.29 10.09 10.26
C ASP A 39 -15.47 9.40 9.56
N ILE A 40 -15.14 8.60 8.56
CA ILE A 40 -16.08 7.67 7.91
C ILE A 40 -15.58 6.26 8.23
N PRO A 41 -16.10 5.62 9.29
CA PRO A 41 -15.60 4.32 9.73
C PRO A 41 -15.92 3.24 8.71
N PRO A 42 -15.15 2.15 8.66
CA PRO A 42 -15.47 0.99 7.84
C PRO A 42 -16.77 0.35 8.31
N HIS A 43 -17.54 -0.22 7.36
CA HIS A 43 -18.78 -0.93 7.65
C HIS A 43 -18.56 -2.08 8.65
N ASN A 44 -17.50 -2.86 8.47
CA ASN A 44 -17.11 -3.92 9.39
C ASN A 44 -15.60 -3.94 9.59
N PRO A 45 -15.09 -3.41 10.71
CA PRO A 45 -13.66 -3.35 10.98
C PRO A 45 -13.02 -4.74 11.10
N TRP A 46 -13.76 -5.77 11.50
CA TRP A 46 -13.23 -7.12 11.62
C TRP A 46 -12.92 -7.77 10.27
N PHE A 47 -13.70 -7.48 9.23
CA PHE A 47 -13.36 -7.93 7.88
C PHE A 47 -12.09 -7.27 7.37
N ALA A 48 -11.86 -6.00 7.68
CA ALA A 48 -10.61 -5.34 7.36
C ALA A 48 -9.42 -6.00 8.08
N VAL A 49 -9.58 -6.35 9.37
CA VAL A 49 -8.56 -7.06 10.15
C VAL A 49 -8.27 -8.44 9.57
N ILE A 50 -9.30 -9.23 9.27
CA ILE A 50 -9.14 -10.56 8.64
C ILE A 50 -8.42 -10.43 7.29
N GLY A 51 -8.83 -9.46 6.46
CA GLY A 51 -8.18 -9.15 5.19
C GLY A 51 -6.70 -8.84 5.35
N LEU A 52 -6.32 -8.07 6.37
CA LEU A 52 -4.93 -7.74 6.66
C LEU A 52 -4.11 -8.97 7.08
N PHE A 53 -4.66 -9.89 7.87
CA PHE A 53 -3.97 -11.15 8.18
C PHE A 53 -3.74 -12.02 6.94
N ILE A 54 -4.71 -12.07 6.03
CA ILE A 54 -4.54 -12.76 4.75
C ILE A 54 -3.45 -12.08 3.92
N ILE A 55 -3.42 -10.73 3.89
CA ILE A 55 -2.38 -9.95 3.22
C ILE A 55 -1.00 -10.25 3.84
N TYR A 56 -0.85 -10.30 5.16
CA TYR A 56 0.44 -10.62 5.80
C TYR A 56 0.95 -11.99 5.35
N THR A 57 0.08 -12.99 5.29
CA THR A 57 0.45 -14.34 4.82
C THR A 57 0.89 -14.32 3.36
N GLY A 58 0.12 -13.65 2.49
CA GLY A 58 0.46 -13.49 1.07
C GLY A 58 1.74 -12.66 0.88
N PHE A 59 1.95 -11.65 1.72
CA PHE A 59 3.13 -10.80 1.66
C PHE A 59 4.41 -11.56 2.05
N TRP A 60 4.33 -12.46 3.04
CA TRP A 60 5.42 -13.37 3.33
C TRP A 60 5.73 -14.30 2.14
N GLY A 61 4.69 -14.83 1.47
CA GLY A 61 4.83 -15.59 0.24
C GLY A 61 5.52 -14.81 -0.87
N PHE A 62 5.19 -13.53 -1.01
CA PHE A 62 5.88 -12.61 -1.94
C PHE A 62 7.36 -12.47 -1.58
N TYR A 63 7.72 -12.27 -0.30
CA TYR A 63 9.10 -12.22 0.15
C TYR A 63 9.85 -13.50 -0.21
N ALA A 64 9.24 -14.66 0.05
CA ALA A 64 9.83 -15.94 -0.30
C ALA A 64 10.05 -16.08 -1.82
N ALA A 65 9.08 -15.67 -2.62
CA ALA A 65 9.16 -15.73 -4.08
C ALA A 65 10.24 -14.80 -4.67
N CYS A 66 10.53 -13.66 -4.04
CA CYS A 66 11.63 -12.77 -4.45
C CYS A 66 13.03 -13.38 -4.22
N ASN A 67 13.12 -14.53 -3.55
CA ASN A 67 14.38 -15.24 -3.29
C ASN A 67 14.53 -16.51 -4.16
N VAL A 68 13.91 -16.54 -5.28
CA VAL A 68 14.12 -17.51 -6.35
C VAL A 68 14.87 -16.80 -7.47
N PRO A 69 16.14 -17.07 -7.73
CA PRO A 69 16.74 -18.38 -7.87
C PRO A 69 17.41 -18.91 -6.61
N ILE A 70 17.23 -20.23 -6.39
CA ILE A 70 18.04 -21.00 -5.44
C ILE A 70 19.28 -21.47 -6.21
N ILE A 71 20.46 -21.10 -5.74
CA ILE A 71 21.72 -21.50 -6.33
C ILE A 71 22.50 -22.42 -5.39
N GLU A 72 23.26 -23.34 -5.94
CA GLU A 72 24.21 -24.10 -5.19
C GLU A 72 25.53 -23.33 -5.06
N PHE A 73 25.96 -23.09 -3.83
CA PHE A 73 27.23 -22.43 -3.53
C PHE A 73 28.02 -23.27 -2.51
N ASN A 74 29.20 -23.76 -2.91
CA ASN A 74 30.04 -24.61 -2.08
C ASN A 74 29.32 -25.86 -1.47
N GLY A 75 28.47 -26.50 -2.25
CA GLY A 75 27.68 -27.64 -1.82
C GLY A 75 26.45 -27.32 -0.95
N LEU A 76 26.12 -26.05 -0.77
CA LEU A 76 24.96 -25.59 -0.03
C LEU A 76 23.98 -24.89 -0.97
N TRP A 77 22.72 -25.22 -0.85
CA TRP A 77 21.65 -24.48 -1.52
C TRP A 77 21.41 -23.15 -0.81
N THR A 78 21.62 -22.05 -1.53
CA THR A 78 21.50 -20.69 -1.00
C THR A 78 20.47 -19.92 -1.79
N ALA A 79 19.52 -19.29 -1.12
CA ALA A 79 18.62 -18.32 -1.74
C ALA A 79 19.38 -17.04 -2.08
N THR A 80 19.02 -16.40 -3.18
CA THR A 80 19.52 -15.07 -3.55
C THR A 80 18.37 -14.13 -3.77
N THR A 81 18.62 -12.83 -3.58
CA THR A 81 17.70 -11.79 -4.01
C THR A 81 17.70 -11.65 -5.54
N ILE A 82 16.78 -10.86 -6.07
CA ILE A 82 16.76 -10.49 -7.50
C ILE A 82 18.05 -9.80 -7.98
N TYR A 83 18.86 -9.29 -7.06
CA TYR A 83 20.17 -8.68 -7.34
C TYR A 83 21.33 -9.68 -7.29
N GLY A 84 21.03 -10.97 -7.05
CA GLY A 84 22.02 -12.02 -6.90
C GLY A 84 22.78 -12.00 -5.56
N THR A 85 22.40 -11.16 -4.61
CA THR A 85 23.01 -11.09 -3.28
C THR A 85 22.51 -12.24 -2.41
N PRO A 86 23.40 -12.99 -1.71
CA PRO A 86 23.00 -14.10 -0.87
C PRO A 86 22.15 -13.66 0.32
N THR A 87 21.12 -14.45 0.62
CA THR A 87 20.28 -14.29 1.81
C THR A 87 19.79 -15.67 2.26
N THR A 88 18.96 -15.72 3.29
CA THR A 88 18.31 -16.96 3.73
C THR A 88 16.84 -16.73 3.99
N LEU A 89 16.01 -17.76 3.78
CA LEU A 89 14.58 -17.69 4.10
C LEU A 89 14.35 -17.40 5.59
N SER A 90 15.24 -17.89 6.47
CA SER A 90 15.16 -17.60 7.90
C SER A 90 15.38 -16.11 8.20
N THR A 91 16.40 -15.50 7.59
CA THR A 91 16.68 -14.06 7.76
C THR A 91 15.50 -13.21 7.31
N ILE A 92 15.00 -13.43 6.10
CA ILE A 92 13.90 -12.64 5.56
C ILE A 92 12.61 -12.84 6.35
N THR A 93 12.33 -14.08 6.80
CA THR A 93 11.15 -14.36 7.64
C THR A 93 11.26 -13.67 8.99
N PHE A 94 12.42 -13.70 9.61
CA PHE A 94 12.61 -13.05 10.91
C PHE A 94 12.52 -11.53 10.79
N ASN A 95 13.16 -10.92 9.79
CA ASN A 95 13.09 -9.49 9.52
C ASN A 95 11.66 -9.04 9.15
N PHE A 96 10.94 -9.87 8.38
CA PHE A 96 9.52 -9.65 8.10
C PHE A 96 8.69 -9.58 9.39
N LEU A 97 8.84 -10.57 10.29
CA LEU A 97 8.12 -10.60 11.56
C LEU A 97 8.51 -9.44 12.48
N MET A 98 9.77 -9.05 12.50
CA MET A 98 10.24 -7.91 13.28
C MET A 98 9.67 -6.59 12.77
N SER A 99 9.68 -6.35 11.46
CA SER A 99 9.10 -5.14 10.88
C SER A 99 7.58 -5.10 11.01
N LEU A 100 6.89 -6.25 10.87
CA LEU A 100 5.47 -6.40 11.17
C LEU A 100 5.16 -6.00 12.62
N SER A 101 5.92 -6.56 13.57
CA SER A 101 5.73 -6.31 15.01
C SER A 101 5.98 -4.84 15.37
N GLY A 102 7.03 -4.23 14.82
CA GLY A 102 7.32 -2.81 14.99
C GLY A 102 6.20 -1.93 14.44
N GLY A 103 5.68 -2.27 13.27
CA GLY A 103 4.58 -1.55 12.65
C GLY A 103 3.25 -1.68 13.40
N LEU A 104 2.90 -2.88 13.88
CA LEU A 104 1.73 -3.11 14.73
C LEU A 104 1.81 -2.27 16.02
N LEU A 105 2.96 -2.30 16.69
CA LEU A 105 3.19 -1.54 17.92
C LEU A 105 3.03 -0.03 17.68
N ALA A 106 3.66 0.50 16.63
CA ALA A 106 3.56 1.92 16.30
C ALA A 106 2.13 2.32 15.92
N GLY A 107 1.45 1.52 15.10
CA GLY A 107 0.06 1.75 14.72
C GLY A 107 -0.87 1.78 15.94
N TYR A 108 -0.70 0.82 16.85
CA TYR A 108 -1.45 0.78 18.11
C TYR A 108 -1.22 2.02 18.98
N MET A 109 0.04 2.38 19.21
CA MET A 109 0.39 3.50 20.07
C MET A 109 -0.07 4.85 19.51
N LEU A 110 0.16 5.10 18.22
CA LEU A 110 -0.19 6.36 17.55
C LEU A 110 -1.69 6.57 17.46
N SER A 111 -2.43 5.51 17.21
CA SER A 111 -3.89 5.54 17.05
C SER A 111 -4.68 5.28 18.34
N LYS A 112 -3.99 5.06 19.45
CA LYS A 112 -4.60 4.71 20.76
C LYS A 112 -5.49 3.47 20.67
N GLY A 113 -5.04 2.46 19.93
CA GLY A 113 -5.72 1.17 19.80
C GLY A 113 -6.81 1.12 18.73
N ASN A 114 -6.89 2.09 17.82
CA ASN A 114 -7.76 1.96 16.66
C ASN A 114 -7.37 0.73 15.84
N SER A 115 -8.31 -0.17 15.57
CA SER A 115 -8.06 -1.46 14.90
C SER A 115 -7.54 -1.27 13.49
N PHE A 116 -8.11 -0.35 12.71
CA PHE A 116 -7.66 -0.08 11.35
C PHE A 116 -6.18 0.32 11.32
N TRP A 117 -5.79 1.33 12.11
CA TRP A 117 -4.41 1.79 12.14
C TRP A 117 -3.44 0.81 12.80
N THR A 118 -3.90 0.06 13.81
CA THR A 118 -3.06 -0.98 14.43
C THR A 118 -2.62 -2.00 13.38
N PHE A 119 -3.56 -2.57 12.66
CA PHE A 119 -3.25 -3.62 11.68
C PHE A 119 -2.71 -3.06 10.36
N SER A 120 -3.21 -1.93 9.86
CA SER A 120 -2.58 -1.25 8.72
C SER A 120 -1.15 -0.80 9.03
N GLY A 121 -0.85 -0.47 10.29
CA GLY A 121 0.50 -0.21 10.77
C GLY A 121 1.41 -1.41 10.61
N GLY A 122 0.93 -2.63 10.87
CA GLY A 122 1.70 -3.85 10.59
C GLY A 122 2.12 -3.95 9.13
N LEU A 123 1.18 -3.73 8.21
CA LEU A 123 1.47 -3.70 6.77
C LEU A 123 2.47 -2.57 6.41
N GLY A 124 2.23 -1.36 6.93
CA GLY A 124 3.14 -0.23 6.73
C GLY A 124 4.55 -0.48 7.23
N GLY A 125 4.69 -1.18 8.37
CA GLY A 125 5.98 -1.57 8.93
C GLY A 125 6.75 -2.56 8.05
N ILE A 126 6.06 -3.58 7.52
CA ILE A 126 6.64 -4.51 6.54
C ILE A 126 7.11 -3.73 5.31
N ILE A 127 6.26 -2.88 4.75
CA ILE A 127 6.55 -2.08 3.55
C ILE A 127 7.75 -1.15 3.79
N ALA A 128 7.81 -0.48 4.93
CA ALA A 128 8.91 0.42 5.26
C ALA A 128 10.27 -0.29 5.37
N ALA A 129 10.30 -1.56 5.79
CA ALA A 129 11.53 -2.32 5.90
C ALA A 129 11.86 -3.14 4.63
N SER A 130 10.91 -3.30 3.72
CA SER A 130 11.00 -4.19 2.56
C SER A 130 12.22 -3.93 1.67
N ALA A 131 12.68 -2.68 1.55
CA ALA A 131 13.81 -2.35 0.69
C ALA A 131 15.12 -3.06 1.09
N GLY A 132 15.31 -3.34 2.37
CA GLY A 132 16.56 -3.91 2.87
C GLY A 132 16.42 -5.08 3.82
N ASN A 133 15.26 -5.73 3.89
CA ASN A 133 15.02 -6.86 4.80
C ASN A 133 15.88 -8.10 4.51
N ASP A 134 16.54 -8.14 3.36
CA ASP A 134 17.58 -9.13 3.04
C ASP A 134 18.90 -8.87 3.79
N LEU A 135 19.20 -7.62 4.13
CA LEU A 135 20.49 -7.17 4.68
C LEU A 135 20.38 -6.57 6.10
N TYR A 136 19.20 -6.19 6.53
CA TYR A 136 19.02 -5.58 7.85
C TYR A 136 19.28 -6.59 8.99
N HIS A 137 19.82 -6.07 10.08
CA HIS A 137 19.74 -6.76 11.36
C HIS A 137 18.26 -6.73 11.85
N PRO A 138 17.75 -7.79 12.51
CA PRO A 138 16.36 -7.84 12.95
C PRO A 138 15.90 -6.63 13.78
N LEU A 139 16.76 -6.09 14.64
CA LEU A 139 16.45 -4.89 15.40
C LEU A 139 16.30 -3.65 14.49
N GLN A 140 17.09 -3.55 13.43
CA GLN A 140 16.93 -2.48 12.43
C GLN A 140 15.58 -2.60 11.73
N ALA A 141 15.19 -3.81 11.30
CA ALA A 141 13.88 -4.06 10.67
C ALA A 141 12.73 -3.64 11.61
N PHE A 142 12.81 -3.99 12.90
CA PHE A 142 11.83 -3.59 13.90
C PHE A 142 11.72 -2.06 14.05
N LEU A 143 12.86 -1.37 14.20
CA LEU A 143 12.90 0.07 14.38
C LEU A 143 12.47 0.82 13.11
N ILE A 144 12.85 0.33 11.92
CA ILE A 144 12.41 0.88 10.64
C ILE A 144 10.89 0.74 10.49
N GLY A 145 10.32 -0.39 10.91
CA GLY A 145 8.87 -0.59 10.95
C GLY A 145 8.18 0.44 11.82
N ILE A 146 8.69 0.71 13.02
CA ILE A 146 8.14 1.75 13.93
C ILE A 146 8.19 3.13 13.28
N VAL A 147 9.38 3.54 12.81
CA VAL A 147 9.57 4.90 12.27
C VAL A 147 8.80 5.10 10.96
N GLY A 148 8.77 4.07 10.10
CA GLY A 148 8.02 4.12 8.85
C GLY A 148 6.52 4.33 9.07
N VAL A 149 5.94 3.64 10.03
CA VAL A 149 4.53 3.83 10.40
C VAL A 149 4.30 5.20 11.05
N TRP A 150 5.22 5.68 11.88
CA TRP A 150 5.14 7.03 12.44
C TRP A 150 5.13 8.09 11.32
N VAL A 151 5.99 7.97 10.32
CA VAL A 151 6.01 8.86 9.15
C VAL A 151 4.71 8.78 8.37
N ALA A 152 4.26 7.57 8.03
CA ALA A 152 3.04 7.35 7.26
C ALA A 152 1.79 7.91 7.95
N TYR A 153 1.63 7.64 9.25
CA TYR A 153 0.52 8.12 10.07
C TYR A 153 0.45 9.66 10.11
N ASN A 154 1.57 10.30 10.41
CA ASN A 154 1.60 11.76 10.52
C ASN A 154 1.40 12.45 9.17
N LEU A 155 2.01 11.93 8.09
CA LEU A 155 1.80 12.46 6.75
C LEU A 155 0.37 12.27 6.26
N HIS A 156 -0.27 11.12 6.56
CA HIS A 156 -1.68 10.89 6.24
C HIS A 156 -2.57 12.04 6.75
N TYR A 157 -2.54 12.30 8.05
CA TYR A 157 -3.37 13.34 8.66
C TYR A 157 -2.94 14.76 8.29
N TRP A 158 -1.65 14.95 8.02
CA TRP A 158 -1.18 16.26 7.54
C TRP A 158 -1.70 16.56 6.14
N VAL A 159 -1.60 15.60 5.22
CA VAL A 159 -2.09 15.72 3.83
C VAL A 159 -3.61 15.87 3.81
N GLU A 160 -4.34 15.06 4.58
CA GLU A 160 -5.79 15.16 4.73
C GLU A 160 -6.22 16.58 5.15
N ARG A 161 -5.63 17.09 6.22
CA ARG A 161 -5.98 18.44 6.73
C ARG A 161 -5.54 19.56 5.79
N LYS A 162 -4.34 19.45 5.20
CA LYS A 162 -3.76 20.54 4.39
C LYS A 162 -4.31 20.60 2.98
N PHE A 163 -4.46 19.45 2.33
CA PHE A 163 -4.81 19.35 0.92
C PHE A 163 -6.21 18.80 0.68
N LYS A 164 -6.93 18.42 1.73
CA LYS A 164 -8.28 17.87 1.64
C LYS A 164 -8.35 16.61 0.78
N ILE A 165 -7.31 15.80 0.82
CA ILE A 165 -7.25 14.50 0.13
C ILE A 165 -7.82 13.44 1.05
N ASP A 166 -8.78 12.67 0.55
CA ASP A 166 -9.44 11.58 1.26
C ASP A 166 -8.78 10.24 0.91
N ASP A 167 -7.77 9.87 1.67
CA ASP A 167 -7.14 8.55 1.57
C ASP A 167 -7.91 7.52 2.40
N ALA A 168 -9.05 7.08 1.87
CA ALA A 168 -10.11 6.35 2.57
C ALA A 168 -9.63 5.09 3.31
N VAL A 169 -8.68 4.37 2.72
CA VAL A 169 -8.14 3.10 3.24
C VAL A 169 -6.66 3.21 3.60
N GLY A 170 -6.13 4.43 3.65
CA GLY A 170 -4.72 4.63 3.94
C GLY A 170 -3.76 4.13 2.86
N ALA A 171 -4.23 3.98 1.61
CA ALA A 171 -3.41 3.45 0.52
C ALA A 171 -2.19 4.32 0.24
N VAL A 172 -2.36 5.64 0.20
CA VAL A 172 -1.23 6.56 0.03
C VAL A 172 -0.30 6.51 1.24
N ALA A 173 -0.87 6.46 2.46
CA ALA A 173 -0.08 6.43 3.68
C ALA A 173 0.74 5.15 3.80
N VAL A 174 0.09 4.00 3.71
CA VAL A 174 0.71 2.68 3.95
C VAL A 174 1.64 2.28 2.81
N HIS A 175 1.25 2.53 1.55
CA HIS A 175 2.08 2.14 0.40
C HIS A 175 3.01 3.27 -0.04
N GLY A 176 2.50 4.49 -0.21
CA GLY A 176 3.26 5.62 -0.74
C GLY A 176 4.28 6.16 0.25
N TYR A 177 3.82 6.60 1.42
CA TYR A 177 4.72 7.26 2.39
C TYR A 177 5.63 6.26 3.08
N ALA A 178 5.10 5.13 3.57
CA ALA A 178 5.94 4.11 4.17
C ALA A 178 6.90 3.48 3.15
N GLY A 179 6.46 3.23 1.91
CA GLY A 179 7.31 2.67 0.86
C GLY A 179 8.42 3.61 0.43
N SER A 180 8.12 4.89 0.19
CA SER A 180 9.13 5.90 -0.15
C SER A 180 10.13 6.11 1.00
N PHE A 181 9.62 6.16 2.25
CA PHE A 181 10.48 6.18 3.43
C PHE A 181 11.40 4.96 3.47
N GLY A 182 10.86 3.77 3.19
CA GLY A 182 11.62 2.51 3.18
C GLY A 182 12.79 2.52 2.21
N VAL A 183 12.56 2.99 0.99
CA VAL A 183 13.64 3.15 -0.01
C VAL A 183 14.70 4.15 0.47
N ILE A 184 14.26 5.30 0.98
CA ILE A 184 15.17 6.36 1.44
C ILE A 184 16.02 5.87 2.61
N ILE A 185 15.41 5.28 3.64
CA ILE A 185 16.13 4.83 4.84
C ILE A 185 17.10 3.70 4.54
N ALA A 186 16.79 2.83 3.57
CA ALA A 186 17.72 1.80 3.10
C ALA A 186 19.02 2.39 2.58
N GLY A 187 18.96 3.54 1.92
CA GLY A 187 20.15 4.26 1.45
C GLY A 187 21.11 4.67 2.56
N PHE A 188 20.58 5.05 3.72
CA PHE A 188 21.36 5.43 4.89
C PHE A 188 21.82 4.22 5.71
N MET A 189 20.92 3.29 5.96
CA MET A 189 21.19 2.11 6.80
C MET A 189 22.15 1.12 6.15
N LEU A 190 22.13 1.02 4.83
CA LEU A 190 22.92 0.09 4.04
C LEU A 190 23.98 0.80 3.17
N TRP A 191 24.35 2.02 3.53
CA TRP A 191 25.33 2.78 2.76
C TRP A 191 26.66 2.05 2.61
N GLY A 192 27.10 1.88 1.36
CA GLY A 192 28.34 1.18 1.01
C GLY A 192 28.18 -0.33 0.85
N TYR A 193 27.03 -0.92 1.19
CA TYR A 193 26.78 -2.32 0.89
C TYR A 193 26.66 -2.56 -0.61
N PRO A 194 27.05 -3.74 -1.11
CA PRO A 194 26.85 -4.10 -2.51
C PRO A 194 25.35 -4.05 -2.88
N ALA A 195 25.04 -3.32 -3.94
CA ALA A 195 23.70 -3.31 -4.52
C ALA A 195 23.47 -4.45 -5.52
N VAL A 196 24.56 -5.04 -6.03
CA VAL A 196 24.62 -6.17 -6.96
C VAL A 196 25.67 -7.17 -6.52
N ALA A 197 25.54 -8.43 -6.95
CA ALA A 197 26.37 -9.55 -6.48
C ALA A 197 27.88 -9.38 -6.74
N ASP A 198 28.25 -8.73 -7.83
CA ASP A 198 29.65 -8.50 -8.21
C ASP A 198 30.29 -7.31 -7.47
N GLY A 199 29.52 -6.58 -6.66
CA GLY A 199 30.00 -5.42 -5.91
C GLY A 199 30.29 -4.18 -6.76
N SER A 200 30.00 -4.19 -8.04
CA SER A 200 30.29 -3.08 -8.96
C SER A 200 29.49 -1.80 -8.65
N VAL A 201 28.34 -1.95 -7.98
CA VAL A 201 27.48 -0.85 -7.54
C VAL A 201 27.23 -0.97 -6.05
N THR A 202 27.32 0.13 -5.32
CA THR A 202 26.99 0.19 -3.89
C THR A 202 25.72 0.98 -3.62
N ILE A 203 25.03 0.62 -2.54
CA ILE A 203 23.86 1.34 -2.04
C ILE A 203 24.32 2.70 -1.52
N THR A 204 23.63 3.76 -1.94
CA THR A 204 23.92 5.14 -1.50
C THR A 204 22.65 5.90 -1.15
N PRO A 205 22.67 6.84 -0.18
CA PRO A 205 21.51 7.66 0.14
C PRO A 205 20.94 8.40 -1.08
N TRP A 206 21.82 8.97 -1.90
CA TRP A 206 21.41 9.76 -3.06
C TRP A 206 20.74 8.92 -4.15
N GLY A 207 21.27 7.71 -4.39
CA GLY A 207 20.67 6.76 -5.32
C GLY A 207 19.27 6.33 -4.87
N GLN A 208 19.11 6.08 -3.57
CA GLN A 208 17.82 5.67 -3.01
C GLN A 208 16.81 6.82 -2.97
N ILE A 209 17.23 8.05 -2.62
CA ILE A 209 16.36 9.23 -2.70
C ILE A 209 15.90 9.47 -4.14
N GLY A 210 16.82 9.44 -5.10
CA GLY A 210 16.47 9.56 -6.53
C GLY A 210 15.51 8.48 -6.99
N GLY A 211 15.75 7.23 -6.59
CA GLY A 211 14.86 6.11 -6.85
C GLY A 211 13.46 6.31 -6.26
N ALA A 212 13.37 6.74 -5.01
CA ALA A 212 12.09 7.01 -4.35
C ALA A 212 11.28 8.10 -5.08
N ILE A 213 11.92 9.18 -5.49
CA ILE A 213 11.28 10.26 -6.25
C ILE A 213 10.79 9.75 -7.61
N ILE A 214 11.63 9.02 -8.34
CA ILE A 214 11.25 8.46 -9.65
C ILE A 214 10.05 7.52 -9.48
N MET A 215 10.09 6.60 -8.54
CA MET A 215 9.02 5.62 -8.33
C MET A 215 7.71 6.28 -7.89
N PHE A 216 7.75 7.12 -6.86
CA PHE A 216 6.54 7.74 -6.33
C PHE A 216 5.95 8.81 -7.26
N VAL A 217 6.80 9.73 -7.76
CA VAL A 217 6.33 10.89 -8.52
C VAL A 217 6.21 10.58 -10.00
N VAL A 218 7.31 10.12 -10.62
CA VAL A 218 7.39 10.02 -12.09
C VAL A 218 6.61 8.82 -12.59
N LEU A 219 6.72 7.66 -11.93
CA LEU A 219 6.06 6.42 -12.35
C LEU A 219 4.69 6.22 -11.72
N GLY A 220 4.48 6.72 -10.51
CA GLY A 220 3.20 6.61 -9.79
C GLY A 220 2.27 7.79 -10.04
N PHE A 221 2.59 8.94 -9.46
CA PHE A 221 1.70 10.10 -9.41
C PHE A 221 1.39 10.70 -10.78
N ILE A 222 2.40 11.04 -11.58
CA ILE A 222 2.21 11.78 -12.84
C ILE A 222 1.33 11.02 -13.84
N PRO A 223 1.59 9.73 -14.17
CA PRO A 223 0.77 9.01 -15.15
C PRO A 223 -0.68 8.89 -14.72
N THR A 224 -0.92 8.55 -13.45
CA THR A 224 -2.28 8.34 -12.95
C THR A 224 -3.04 9.64 -12.77
N TYR A 225 -2.38 10.74 -12.40
CA TYR A 225 -2.97 12.06 -12.41
C TYR A 225 -3.44 12.47 -13.80
N ILE A 226 -2.61 12.24 -14.84
CA ILE A 226 -2.97 12.53 -16.24
C ILE A 226 -4.18 11.70 -16.67
N VAL A 227 -4.14 10.37 -16.44
CA VAL A 227 -5.27 9.49 -16.77
C VAL A 227 -6.54 9.91 -16.03
N ALA A 228 -6.46 10.19 -14.73
CA ALA A 228 -7.61 10.65 -13.96
C ALA A 228 -8.18 11.98 -14.48
N ARG A 229 -7.32 12.91 -14.93
CA ARG A 229 -7.77 14.16 -15.56
C ARG A 229 -8.52 13.93 -16.89
N ILE A 230 -8.06 12.96 -17.70
CA ILE A 230 -8.74 12.57 -18.94
C ILE A 230 -10.10 11.95 -18.62
N LEU A 231 -10.16 10.98 -17.70
CA LEU A 231 -11.40 10.34 -17.30
C LEU A 231 -12.40 11.33 -16.69
N LYS A 232 -11.92 12.31 -15.92
CA LYS A 232 -12.77 13.40 -15.41
C LYS A 232 -13.32 14.28 -16.51
N ALA A 233 -12.51 14.57 -17.53
CA ALA A 233 -12.98 15.36 -18.68
C ALA A 233 -14.01 14.61 -19.55
N MET A 234 -14.00 13.26 -19.48
CA MET A 234 -14.99 12.39 -20.12
C MET A 234 -16.22 12.11 -19.25
N ASP A 235 -16.27 12.66 -18.04
CA ASP A 235 -17.33 12.46 -17.03
C ASP A 235 -17.56 11.00 -16.62
N VAL A 236 -16.47 10.18 -16.58
CA VAL A 236 -16.51 8.76 -16.22
C VAL A 236 -15.62 8.41 -15.03
N LEU A 237 -15.03 9.40 -14.36
CA LEU A 237 -14.11 9.15 -13.25
C LEU A 237 -14.84 8.84 -11.93
N ARG A 238 -15.98 9.44 -11.68
CA ARG A 238 -16.71 9.31 -10.41
C ARG A 238 -18.12 8.80 -10.68
N ILE A 239 -18.58 7.92 -9.78
CA ILE A 239 -19.95 7.44 -9.80
C ILE A 239 -20.96 8.58 -9.55
N PRO A 240 -22.21 8.46 -10.03
CA PRO A 240 -23.26 9.43 -9.77
C PRO A 240 -23.46 9.68 -8.28
N HIS A 241 -23.87 10.91 -7.93
CA HIS A 241 -24.02 11.34 -6.53
C HIS A 241 -25.02 10.47 -5.75
N GLU A 242 -26.14 10.14 -6.36
CA GLU A 242 -27.18 9.27 -5.79
C GLU A 242 -26.70 7.86 -5.52
N VAL A 243 -25.83 7.33 -6.40
CA VAL A 243 -25.22 6.00 -6.23
C VAL A 243 -24.22 6.01 -5.08
N GLU A 244 -23.42 7.07 -4.96
CA GLU A 244 -22.46 7.22 -3.85
C GLU A 244 -23.19 7.32 -2.50
N LEU A 245 -24.33 8.01 -2.43
CA LEU A 245 -25.14 8.13 -1.21
C LEU A 245 -25.84 6.83 -0.84
N ALA A 246 -26.40 6.12 -1.81
CA ALA A 246 -27.11 4.85 -1.59
C ALA A 246 -26.14 3.70 -1.24
N GLY A 247 -24.91 3.75 -1.77
CA GLY A 247 -23.94 2.67 -1.74
C GLY A 247 -24.05 1.76 -2.96
N LEU A 248 -22.88 1.31 -3.46
CA LEU A 248 -22.82 0.49 -4.68
C LEU A 248 -23.60 -0.82 -4.54
N ASP A 249 -23.48 -1.51 -3.41
CA ASP A 249 -24.14 -2.79 -3.18
C ASP A 249 -25.68 -2.65 -3.26
N TYR A 250 -26.21 -1.60 -2.66
CA TYR A 250 -27.66 -1.34 -2.70
C TYR A 250 -28.13 -0.98 -4.12
N PHE A 251 -27.34 -0.21 -4.87
CA PHE A 251 -27.68 0.13 -6.24
C PHE A 251 -27.64 -1.08 -7.16
N GLU A 252 -26.63 -1.95 -7.03
CA GLU A 252 -26.54 -3.19 -7.80
C GLU A 252 -27.71 -4.14 -7.49
N GLU A 253 -28.10 -4.25 -6.22
CA GLU A 253 -29.24 -5.09 -5.79
C GLU A 253 -30.56 -4.60 -6.38
N GLN A 254 -30.80 -3.28 -6.36
CA GLN A 254 -31.98 -2.70 -7.01
C GLN A 254 -31.97 -2.90 -8.53
N THR A 255 -30.82 -2.74 -9.17
CA THR A 255 -30.72 -2.97 -10.63
C THR A 255 -31.01 -4.42 -10.98
N ARG A 256 -30.44 -5.39 -10.25
CA ARG A 256 -30.72 -6.82 -10.45
C ARG A 256 -32.20 -7.16 -10.20
N ALA A 257 -32.80 -6.56 -9.18
CA ALA A 257 -34.23 -6.76 -8.89
C ALA A 257 -35.11 -6.19 -10.01
N SER A 258 -34.79 -5.01 -10.55
CA SER A 258 -35.53 -4.43 -11.68
C SER A 258 -35.38 -5.23 -12.97
N ASP A 259 -34.18 -5.73 -13.26
CA ASP A 259 -33.92 -6.56 -14.43
C ASP A 259 -34.66 -7.91 -14.33
N GLY A 260 -34.66 -8.50 -13.13
CA GLY A 260 -35.45 -9.72 -12.84
C GLY A 260 -36.96 -9.51 -13.00
N GLN A 261 -37.48 -8.37 -12.55
CA GLN A 261 -38.88 -8.04 -12.71
C GLN A 261 -39.28 -7.86 -14.19
N VAL A 262 -38.43 -7.23 -14.98
CA VAL A 262 -38.64 -7.07 -16.43
C VAL A 262 -38.69 -8.42 -17.14
N ILE A 263 -37.84 -9.39 -16.74
CA ILE A 263 -37.88 -10.76 -17.28
C ILE A 263 -39.17 -11.48 -16.90
N VAL A 264 -39.61 -11.41 -15.64
CA VAL A 264 -40.85 -12.01 -15.17
C VAL A 264 -42.06 -11.43 -15.88
N ASP A 265 -42.12 -10.12 -16.05
CA ASP A 265 -43.21 -9.43 -16.73
C ASP A 265 -43.27 -9.81 -18.22
N ALA A 266 -42.12 -10.02 -18.86
CA ALA A 266 -42.05 -10.50 -20.25
C ALA A 266 -42.54 -11.95 -20.39
N GLU A 267 -42.15 -12.84 -19.49
CA GLU A 267 -42.62 -14.25 -19.46
C GLU A 267 -44.13 -14.36 -19.21
N LEU A 268 -44.66 -13.53 -18.28
CA LEU A 268 -46.09 -13.49 -18.02
C LEU A 268 -46.89 -12.94 -19.22
N ALA A 269 -46.32 -11.97 -19.94
CA ALA A 269 -46.94 -11.42 -21.15
C ALA A 269 -46.96 -12.42 -22.31
N GLU A 270 -45.98 -13.31 -22.40
CA GLU A 270 -45.97 -14.41 -23.38
C GLU A 270 -46.93 -15.55 -23.00
N ALA A 271 -47.02 -15.90 -21.75
CA ALA A 271 -47.89 -16.94 -21.25
C ALA A 271 -49.40 -16.61 -21.37
N ASN A 272 -49.72 -15.31 -21.50
CA ASN A 272 -51.10 -14.83 -21.64
C ASN A 272 -51.48 -14.56 -23.13
N LYS A 273 -50.63 -14.91 -24.09
CA LYS A 273 -50.95 -14.92 -25.53
C LYS A 273 -51.38 -16.28 -26.01
#